data_dbe5a698e67639c93ceacaf6bdc7f885
#
_entry.id   dbe5a698e67639c93ceacaf6bdc7f885
#
_cell.length_a   1.000
_cell.length_b   1.000
_cell.length_c   1.000
_cell.angle_alpha   90.00
_cell.angle_beta   90.00
_cell.angle_gamma   90.00
#
_symmetry.space_group_name_H-M   'P 1'
#
loop_
_entity.id
_entity.type
_entity.pdbx_description
1 polymer ?
#
loop_
_entity_poly.entity_id
_entity_poly.type
_entity_poly.pdbx_seq_one_letter_code
_entity_poly.pdbx_strand_id
1 'polypeptide(L)'
;MVCSALIALNVVAFLLVSFVLAPEFSVVLGLNALCFSDGFWWQPITTMFMHGGIAHLALNMIVLWQFGSVLERYLGSLHFGALYLVGGVACSLLSAVYVYFETLRTGHFVNVVGASGAICVLMGYYAFVDKHSAKGLVVALLLMSFAPIFMGINIAWYAHIFGFICGYGLAKLRNLRTLR
;
A
#
# COMPACT_ATOMS: atom_id res chain seq x y z
N MET A 1 -4.71 7.91 18.10
CA MET A 1 -3.54 7.47 17.31
C MET A 1 -3.96 7.37 15.84
N VAL A 2 -3.14 7.86 14.93
CA VAL A 2 -3.44 7.85 13.48
C VAL A 2 -3.47 6.42 12.93
N CYS A 3 -2.61 5.52 13.43
CA CYS A 3 -2.63 4.10 13.03
C CYS A 3 -4.00 3.45 13.28
N SER A 4 -4.59 3.64 14.46
CA SER A 4 -5.93 3.12 14.77
C SER A 4 -7.03 3.75 13.91
N ALA A 5 -6.91 5.04 13.59
CA ALA A 5 -7.84 5.71 12.70
C ALA A 5 -7.76 5.17 11.26
N LEU A 6 -6.54 4.90 10.76
CA LEU A 6 -6.33 4.27 9.45
C LEU A 6 -6.92 2.85 9.40
N ILE A 7 -6.75 2.06 10.47
CA ILE A 7 -7.35 0.72 10.57
C ILE A 7 -8.88 0.83 10.53
N ALA A 8 -9.47 1.72 11.36
CA ALA A 8 -10.91 1.92 11.38
C ALA A 8 -11.45 2.37 10.00
N LEU A 9 -10.74 3.29 9.33
CA LEU A 9 -11.12 3.75 7.99
C LEU A 9 -11.10 2.61 6.97
N ASN A 10 -10.10 1.75 6.99
CA ASN A 10 -10.02 0.58 6.11
C ASN A 10 -11.16 -0.40 6.36
N VAL A 11 -11.50 -0.67 7.63
CA VAL A 11 -12.62 -1.54 7.99
C VAL A 11 -13.95 -0.94 7.52
N VAL A 12 -14.19 0.35 7.76
CA VAL A 12 -15.41 1.04 7.32
C VAL A 12 -15.51 1.04 5.79
N ALA A 13 -14.43 1.38 5.08
CA ALA A 13 -14.41 1.35 3.62
C ALA A 13 -14.74 -0.05 3.08
N PHE A 14 -14.15 -1.10 3.66
CA PHE A 14 -14.44 -2.48 3.28
C PHE A 14 -15.91 -2.84 3.48
N LEU A 15 -16.50 -2.50 4.63
CA LEU A 15 -17.91 -2.77 4.90
C LEU A 15 -18.84 -2.02 3.92
N LEU A 16 -18.56 -0.75 3.66
CA LEU A 16 -19.33 0.05 2.71
C LEU A 16 -19.28 -0.56 1.29
N VAL A 17 -18.10 -0.89 0.80
CA VAL A 17 -17.94 -1.41 -0.57
C VAL A 17 -18.46 -2.84 -0.71
N SER A 18 -18.32 -3.67 0.34
CA SER A 18 -18.73 -5.07 0.27
C SER A 18 -20.23 -5.29 0.48
N PHE A 19 -20.93 -4.40 1.21
CA PHE A 19 -22.30 -4.64 1.64
C PHE A 19 -23.28 -3.52 1.31
N VAL A 20 -22.83 -2.33 0.95
CA VAL A 20 -23.69 -1.16 0.73
C VAL A 20 -23.62 -0.65 -0.69
N LEU A 21 -22.44 -0.56 -1.28
CA LEU A 21 -22.23 -0.03 -2.62
C LEU A 21 -22.46 -1.10 -3.70
N ALA A 22 -22.80 -0.65 -4.91
CA ALA A 22 -22.90 -1.55 -6.06
C ALA A 22 -21.51 -2.09 -6.45
N PRO A 23 -21.42 -3.33 -7.01
CA PRO A 23 -20.15 -4.00 -7.32
C PRO A 23 -19.20 -3.17 -8.21
N GLU A 24 -19.74 -2.30 -9.06
CA GLU A 24 -18.97 -1.43 -9.98
C GLU A 24 -18.05 -0.47 -9.22
N PHE A 25 -18.40 -0.11 -7.98
CA PHE A 25 -17.54 0.75 -7.15
C PHE A 25 -16.18 0.13 -6.85
N SER A 26 -16.05 -1.19 -6.90
CA SER A 26 -14.75 -1.86 -6.77
C SER A 26 -13.78 -1.46 -7.89
N VAL A 27 -14.28 -1.26 -9.10
CA VAL A 27 -13.50 -0.82 -10.27
C VAL A 27 -13.26 0.69 -10.22
N VAL A 28 -14.27 1.47 -9.85
CA VAL A 28 -14.16 2.93 -9.77
C VAL A 28 -13.16 3.38 -8.70
N LEU A 29 -13.11 2.67 -7.56
CA LEU A 29 -12.25 3.03 -6.42
C LEU A 29 -10.93 2.27 -6.36
N GLY A 30 -10.83 1.11 -7.03
CA GLY A 30 -9.58 0.36 -7.19
C GLY A 30 -8.67 0.99 -8.24
N LEU A 31 -7.38 0.71 -8.18
CA LEU A 31 -6.40 1.24 -9.12
C LEU A 31 -6.31 0.37 -10.37
N ASN A 32 -6.59 0.96 -11.52
CA ASN A 32 -6.57 0.30 -12.82
C ASN A 32 -6.22 1.28 -13.94
N ALA A 33 -6.27 0.82 -15.19
CA ALA A 33 -5.91 1.64 -16.35
C ALA A 33 -6.77 2.90 -16.52
N LEU A 34 -8.03 2.91 -16.00
CA LEU A 34 -8.94 4.06 -16.09
C LEU A 34 -8.39 5.31 -15.35
N CYS A 35 -7.42 5.12 -14.45
CA CYS A 35 -6.70 6.23 -13.82
C CYS A 35 -6.16 7.20 -14.88
N PHE A 36 -5.57 6.68 -15.95
CA PHE A 36 -4.98 7.48 -17.03
C PHE A 36 -5.87 7.60 -18.26
N SER A 37 -6.60 6.53 -18.65
CA SER A 37 -7.44 6.56 -19.86
C SER A 37 -8.70 7.41 -19.69
N ASP A 38 -9.29 7.40 -18.50
CA ASP A 38 -10.59 8.03 -18.20
C ASP A 38 -10.54 9.08 -17.10
N GLY A 39 -9.35 9.41 -16.62
CA GLY A 39 -9.13 10.48 -15.64
C GLY A 39 -9.60 10.15 -14.22
N PHE A 40 -9.57 8.86 -13.80
CA PHE A 40 -9.94 8.45 -12.43
C PHE A 40 -8.82 8.75 -11.43
N TRP A 41 -8.43 10.03 -11.32
CA TRP A 41 -7.29 10.51 -10.53
C TRP A 41 -7.41 10.31 -9.01
N TRP A 42 -8.56 9.92 -8.50
CA TRP A 42 -8.76 9.53 -7.09
C TRP A 42 -8.25 8.12 -6.78
N GLN A 43 -8.12 7.24 -7.79
CA GLN A 43 -7.73 5.84 -7.60
C GLN A 43 -6.42 5.63 -6.83
N PRO A 44 -5.35 6.44 -7.01
CA PRO A 44 -4.13 6.31 -6.21
C PRO A 44 -4.33 6.48 -4.70
N ILE A 45 -5.38 7.19 -4.29
CA ILE A 45 -5.74 7.38 -2.88
C ILE A 45 -6.73 6.31 -2.44
N THR A 46 -7.80 6.11 -3.19
CA THR A 46 -8.92 5.23 -2.78
C THR A 46 -8.50 3.77 -2.73
N THR A 47 -7.67 3.32 -3.65
CA THR A 47 -7.15 1.93 -3.68
C THR A 47 -6.51 1.49 -2.37
N MET A 48 -5.88 2.42 -1.64
CA MET A 48 -5.22 2.15 -0.36
C MET A 48 -6.18 1.73 0.76
N PHE A 49 -7.49 1.95 0.58
CA PHE A 49 -8.54 1.62 1.53
C PHE A 49 -9.46 0.51 1.04
N MET A 50 -9.26 0.05 -0.20
CA MET A 50 -10.05 -1.02 -0.79
C MET A 50 -9.45 -2.39 -0.48
N HIS A 51 -10.31 -3.42 -0.30
CA HIS A 51 -9.83 -4.78 -0.06
C HIS A 51 -10.70 -5.81 -0.79
N GLY A 52 -10.05 -6.81 -1.41
CA GLY A 52 -10.71 -7.83 -2.22
C GLY A 52 -11.37 -8.96 -1.40
N GLY A 53 -11.30 -8.91 -0.06
CA GLY A 53 -11.93 -9.90 0.81
C GLY A 53 -11.48 -9.77 2.26
N ILE A 54 -12.20 -10.44 3.18
CA ILE A 54 -11.99 -10.31 4.63
C ILE A 54 -10.59 -10.79 5.07
N ALA A 55 -10.06 -11.86 4.47
CA ALA A 55 -8.71 -12.34 4.79
C ALA A 55 -7.64 -11.33 4.36
N HIS A 56 -7.82 -10.70 3.19
CA HIS A 56 -6.93 -9.64 2.69
C HIS A 56 -6.97 -8.42 3.62
N LEU A 57 -8.16 -7.97 4.03
CA LEU A 57 -8.31 -6.90 5.01
C LEU A 57 -7.62 -7.26 6.33
N ALA A 58 -7.94 -8.42 6.91
CA ALA A 58 -7.43 -8.82 8.22
C ALA A 58 -5.89 -8.87 8.24
N LEU A 59 -5.26 -9.46 7.23
CA LEU A 59 -3.80 -9.52 7.13
C LEU A 59 -3.20 -8.11 7.02
N ASN A 60 -3.77 -7.23 6.18
CA ASN A 60 -3.31 -5.85 6.08
C ASN A 60 -3.43 -5.11 7.41
N MET A 61 -4.55 -5.26 8.12
CA MET A 61 -4.77 -4.56 9.40
C MET A 61 -3.84 -5.06 10.51
N ILE A 62 -3.55 -6.36 10.57
CA ILE A 62 -2.57 -6.93 11.51
C ILE A 62 -1.18 -6.34 11.24
N VAL A 63 -0.75 -6.32 9.98
CA VAL A 63 0.58 -5.80 9.61
C VAL A 63 0.63 -4.29 9.82
N LEU A 64 -0.42 -3.55 9.45
CA LEU A 64 -0.52 -2.11 9.70
C LEU A 64 -0.46 -1.80 11.20
N TRP A 65 -1.16 -2.55 12.03
CA TRP A 65 -1.11 -2.36 13.48
C TRP A 65 0.31 -2.64 14.03
N GLN A 66 0.94 -3.72 13.60
CA GLN A 66 2.28 -4.12 14.06
C GLN A 66 3.34 -3.07 13.69
N PHE A 67 3.48 -2.72 12.42
CA PHE A 67 4.50 -1.76 11.98
C PHE A 67 4.07 -0.30 12.20
N GLY A 68 2.80 0.00 11.99
CA GLY A 68 2.27 1.35 12.13
C GLY A 68 2.36 1.86 13.57
N SER A 69 2.01 1.03 14.56
CA SER A 69 2.07 1.46 15.97
C SER A 69 3.50 1.71 16.45
N VAL A 70 4.49 0.95 15.94
CA VAL A 70 5.92 1.17 16.25
C VAL A 70 6.39 2.46 15.60
N LEU A 71 6.13 2.65 14.32
CA LEU A 71 6.56 3.84 13.58
C LEU A 71 5.83 5.10 14.05
N GLU A 72 4.56 5.04 14.42
CA GLU A 72 3.83 6.20 14.96
C GLU A 72 4.45 6.67 16.29
N ARG A 73 4.87 5.74 17.16
CA ARG A 73 5.58 6.11 18.39
C ARG A 73 6.95 6.73 18.11
N TYR A 74 7.65 6.26 17.09
CA TYR A 74 8.97 6.77 16.71
C TYR A 74 8.91 8.12 16.00
N LEU A 75 7.95 8.31 15.07
CA LEU A 75 7.85 9.49 14.21
C LEU A 75 6.95 10.59 14.79
N GLY A 76 6.02 10.23 15.68
CA GLY A 76 4.86 11.02 16.02
C GLY A 76 3.74 10.90 14.98
N SER A 77 2.49 11.13 15.41
CA SER A 77 1.29 10.88 14.61
C SER A 77 1.26 11.63 13.27
N LEU A 78 1.72 12.89 13.25
CA LEU A 78 1.69 13.70 12.03
C LEU A 78 2.63 13.15 10.94
N HIS A 79 3.88 12.87 11.30
CA HIS A 79 4.86 12.34 10.33
C HIS A 79 4.53 10.92 9.91
N PHE A 80 4.00 10.09 10.82
CA PHE A 80 3.52 8.75 10.49
C PHE A 80 2.36 8.81 9.49
N GLY A 81 1.36 9.65 9.74
CA GLY A 81 0.23 9.84 8.82
C GLY A 81 0.68 10.35 7.45
N ALA A 82 1.58 11.34 7.43
CA ALA A 82 2.17 11.84 6.19
C ALA A 82 2.95 10.76 5.43
N LEU A 83 3.76 9.95 6.13
CA LEU A 83 4.50 8.83 5.52
C LEU A 83 3.55 7.80 4.90
N TYR A 84 2.49 7.41 5.61
CA TYR A 84 1.49 6.47 5.10
C TYR A 84 0.77 7.02 3.88
N LEU A 85 0.23 8.25 3.94
CA LEU A 85 -0.55 8.83 2.86
C LEU A 85 0.31 9.23 1.66
N VAL A 86 1.34 10.04 1.87
CA VAL A 86 2.19 10.54 0.76
C VAL A 86 3.00 9.41 0.14
N GLY A 87 3.61 8.55 0.98
CA GLY A 87 4.35 7.39 0.50
C GLY A 87 3.44 6.38 -0.20
N GLY A 88 2.25 6.13 0.35
CA GLY A 88 1.24 5.26 -0.24
C GLY A 88 0.75 5.78 -1.59
N VAL A 89 0.45 7.07 -1.71
CA VAL A 89 0.06 7.70 -3.00
C VAL A 89 1.21 7.61 -4.01
N ALA A 90 2.45 7.88 -3.61
CA ALA A 90 3.61 7.73 -4.50
C ALA A 90 3.76 6.28 -5.01
N CYS A 91 3.61 5.29 -4.11
CA CYS A 91 3.59 3.88 -4.48
C CYS A 91 2.45 3.56 -5.45
N SER A 92 1.23 4.06 -5.17
CA SER A 92 0.06 3.84 -6.03
C SER A 92 0.22 4.48 -7.41
N LEU A 93 0.84 5.67 -7.51
CA LEU A 93 1.13 6.30 -8.81
C LEU A 93 2.13 5.49 -9.64
N LEU A 94 3.20 4.96 -9.03
CA LEU A 94 4.12 4.05 -9.71
C LEU A 94 3.42 2.77 -10.16
N SER A 95 2.52 2.24 -9.32
CA SER A 95 1.71 1.08 -9.65
C SER A 95 0.71 1.38 -10.77
N ALA A 96 0.11 2.58 -10.81
CA ALA A 96 -0.79 3.01 -11.89
C ALA A 96 -0.07 3.03 -13.25
N VAL A 97 1.15 3.57 -13.30
CA VAL A 97 1.98 3.54 -14.50
C VAL A 97 2.23 2.10 -14.96
N TYR A 98 2.64 1.22 -14.03
CA TYR A 98 2.86 -0.19 -14.35
C TYR A 98 1.59 -0.86 -14.89
N VAL A 99 0.45 -0.73 -14.20
CA VAL A 99 -0.83 -1.32 -14.59
C VAL A 99 -1.30 -0.80 -15.94
N TYR A 100 -1.15 0.49 -16.20
CA TYR A 100 -1.53 1.10 -17.48
C TYR A 100 -0.77 0.45 -18.65
N PHE A 101 0.56 0.41 -18.57
CA PHE A 101 1.38 -0.21 -19.61
C PHE A 101 1.16 -1.72 -19.73
N GLU A 102 0.96 -2.42 -18.62
CA GLU A 102 0.66 -3.85 -18.62
C GLU A 102 -0.69 -4.13 -19.30
N THR A 103 -1.71 -3.31 -19.04
CA THR A 103 -3.02 -3.41 -19.69
C THR A 103 -2.89 -3.16 -21.19
N LEU A 104 -2.14 -2.14 -21.63
CA LEU A 104 -1.90 -1.88 -23.05
C LEU A 104 -1.17 -3.04 -23.75
N ARG A 105 -0.20 -3.66 -23.06
CA ARG A 105 0.61 -4.75 -23.60
C ARG A 105 -0.14 -6.07 -23.71
N THR A 106 -0.99 -6.39 -22.71
CA THR A 106 -1.61 -7.72 -22.59
C THR A 106 -3.09 -7.75 -22.95
N GLY A 107 -3.77 -6.59 -22.96
CA GLY A 107 -5.22 -6.49 -23.04
C GLY A 107 -5.95 -6.93 -21.76
N HIS A 108 -5.24 -7.37 -20.72
CA HIS A 108 -5.85 -7.84 -19.48
C HIS A 108 -6.17 -6.66 -18.56
N PHE A 109 -7.42 -6.58 -18.12
CA PHE A 109 -7.84 -5.58 -17.15
C PHE A 109 -7.37 -6.02 -15.74
N VAL A 110 -6.54 -5.19 -15.12
CA VAL A 110 -6.03 -5.39 -13.76
C VAL A 110 -6.62 -4.34 -12.84
N ASN A 111 -7.21 -4.76 -11.72
CA ASN A 111 -7.73 -3.86 -10.69
C ASN A 111 -7.01 -4.13 -9.37
N VAL A 112 -6.16 -3.19 -8.94
CA VAL A 112 -5.35 -3.28 -7.73
C VAL A 112 -6.10 -2.67 -6.56
N VAL A 113 -6.14 -3.40 -5.45
CA VAL A 113 -6.76 -2.96 -4.20
C VAL A 113 -5.89 -3.39 -3.01
N GLY A 114 -5.84 -2.58 -1.97
CA GLY A 114 -5.21 -2.93 -0.71
C GLY A 114 -4.32 -1.85 -0.10
N ALA A 115 -4.29 -1.81 1.22
CA ALA A 115 -3.37 -0.99 1.99
C ALA A 115 -1.91 -1.45 1.89
N SER A 116 -1.64 -2.62 1.30
CA SER A 116 -0.34 -3.31 1.35
C SER A 116 0.80 -2.50 0.72
N GLY A 117 0.54 -1.73 -0.34
CA GLY A 117 1.53 -0.82 -0.92
C GLY A 117 2.01 0.24 0.09
N ALA A 118 1.06 0.90 0.79
CA ALA A 118 1.38 1.86 1.84
C ALA A 118 2.02 1.20 3.07
N ILE A 119 1.62 -0.03 3.43
CA ILE A 119 2.25 -0.81 4.49
C ILE A 119 3.71 -1.13 4.12
N CYS A 120 3.98 -1.48 2.86
CA CYS A 120 5.35 -1.70 2.38
C CYS A 120 6.19 -0.42 2.42
N VAL A 121 5.59 0.78 2.26
CA VAL A 121 6.28 2.06 2.53
C VAL A 121 6.72 2.13 4.00
N LEU A 122 5.86 1.78 4.94
CA LEU A 122 6.23 1.74 6.36
C LEU A 122 7.36 0.73 6.62
N MET A 123 7.28 -0.46 6.02
CA MET A 123 8.32 -1.49 6.15
C MET A 123 9.67 -1.02 5.58
N GLY A 124 9.67 -0.39 4.41
CA GLY A 124 10.88 0.17 3.79
C GLY A 124 11.51 1.28 4.63
N TYR A 125 10.67 2.17 5.17
CA TYR A 125 11.12 3.22 6.09
C TYR A 125 11.76 2.61 7.34
N TYR A 126 11.10 1.61 7.96
CA TYR A 126 11.59 0.93 9.14
C TYR A 126 12.90 0.18 8.87
N ALA A 127 13.04 -0.46 7.71
CA ALA A 127 14.29 -1.14 7.32
C ALA A 127 15.49 -0.17 7.18
N PHE A 128 15.25 1.10 6.86
CA PHE A 128 16.30 2.11 6.87
C PHE A 128 16.69 2.53 8.30
N VAL A 129 15.70 2.73 9.17
CA VAL A 129 15.89 3.21 10.54
C VAL A 129 16.50 2.12 11.42
N ASP A 130 16.00 0.89 11.30
CA ASP A 130 16.50 -0.28 12.04
C ASP A 130 17.17 -1.28 11.10
N LYS A 131 18.49 -1.16 10.99
CA LYS A 131 19.31 -2.04 10.15
C LYS A 131 19.31 -3.49 10.63
N HIS A 132 19.08 -3.73 11.91
CA HIS A 132 19.01 -5.08 12.46
C HIS A 132 17.79 -5.84 11.90
N SER A 133 16.65 -5.19 11.84
CA SER A 133 15.41 -5.76 11.28
C SER A 133 15.37 -5.79 9.74
N ALA A 134 16.25 -5.05 9.05
CA ALA A 134 16.19 -4.86 7.61
C ALA A 134 16.14 -6.17 6.81
N LYS A 135 16.99 -7.17 7.17
CA LYS A 135 17.02 -8.47 6.49
C LYS A 135 15.69 -9.22 6.63
N GLY A 136 15.13 -9.26 7.83
CA GLY A 136 13.84 -9.89 8.10
C GLY A 136 12.69 -9.22 7.34
N LEU A 137 12.72 -7.88 7.26
CA LEU A 137 11.72 -7.11 6.51
C LEU A 137 11.79 -7.35 5.00
N VAL A 138 12.99 -7.49 4.43
CA VAL A 138 13.15 -7.87 3.02
C VAL A 138 12.62 -9.29 2.77
N VAL A 139 12.91 -10.24 3.66
CA VAL A 139 12.36 -11.60 3.55
C VAL A 139 10.83 -11.57 3.65
N ALA A 140 10.26 -10.84 4.60
CA ALA A 140 8.81 -10.69 4.72
C ALA A 140 8.19 -10.05 3.47
N LEU A 141 8.82 -9.01 2.89
CA LEU A 141 8.41 -8.41 1.63
C LEU A 141 8.35 -9.42 0.49
N LEU A 142 9.41 -10.24 0.35
CA LEU A 142 9.47 -11.26 -0.71
C LEU A 142 8.42 -12.34 -0.51
N LEU A 143 8.22 -12.81 0.72
CA LEU A 143 7.19 -13.80 1.02
C LEU A 143 5.79 -13.27 0.74
N MET A 144 5.45 -12.06 1.20
CA MET A 144 4.12 -11.49 0.95
C MET A 144 3.87 -11.16 -0.54
N SER A 145 4.93 -10.94 -1.31
CA SER A 145 4.84 -10.61 -2.74
C SER A 145 4.73 -11.84 -3.63
N PHE A 146 5.43 -12.92 -3.30
CA PHE A 146 5.59 -14.06 -4.20
C PHE A 146 4.96 -15.35 -3.69
N ALA A 147 4.90 -15.60 -2.37
CA ALA A 147 4.31 -16.84 -1.86
C ALA A 147 2.84 -17.05 -2.29
N PRO A 148 1.95 -16.02 -2.30
CA PRO A 148 0.58 -16.20 -2.76
C PRO A 148 0.47 -16.58 -4.23
N ILE A 149 1.42 -16.18 -5.08
CA ILE A 149 1.44 -16.54 -6.51
C ILE A 149 1.54 -18.08 -6.67
N PHE A 150 2.36 -18.74 -5.85
CA PHE A 150 2.47 -20.21 -5.84
C PHE A 150 1.18 -20.90 -5.37
N MET A 151 0.30 -20.16 -4.70
CA MET A 151 -1.03 -20.62 -4.28
C MET A 151 -2.13 -20.27 -5.30
N GLY A 152 -1.76 -19.73 -6.48
CA GLY A 152 -2.70 -19.30 -7.51
C GLY A 152 -3.41 -17.98 -7.20
N ILE A 153 -2.95 -17.22 -6.21
CA ILE A 153 -3.54 -15.93 -5.83
C ILE A 153 -2.82 -14.81 -6.57
N ASN A 154 -3.56 -14.05 -7.37
CA ASN A 154 -3.03 -12.87 -8.05
C ASN A 154 -2.78 -11.75 -7.06
N ILE A 155 -1.53 -11.32 -6.98
CA ILE A 155 -1.10 -10.20 -6.11
C ILE A 155 -0.34 -9.17 -6.93
N ALA A 156 -0.57 -7.91 -6.62
CA ALA A 156 0.19 -6.77 -7.14
C ALA A 156 1.59 -6.69 -6.50
N TRP A 157 2.43 -7.71 -6.75
CA TRP A 157 3.79 -7.83 -6.19
C TRP A 157 4.65 -6.58 -6.43
N TYR A 158 4.49 -5.94 -7.59
CA TYR A 158 5.17 -4.70 -7.96
C TYR A 158 4.83 -3.54 -7.01
N ALA A 159 3.57 -3.45 -6.56
CA ALA A 159 3.17 -2.43 -5.59
C ALA A 159 3.87 -2.60 -4.25
N HIS A 160 4.12 -3.85 -3.80
CA HIS A 160 4.89 -4.10 -2.59
C HIS A 160 6.34 -3.64 -2.74
N ILE A 161 6.98 -3.95 -3.86
CA ILE A 161 8.37 -3.55 -4.14
C ILE A 161 8.47 -2.03 -4.26
N PHE A 162 7.58 -1.38 -5.02
CA PHE A 162 7.54 0.09 -5.14
C PHE A 162 7.34 0.75 -3.78
N GLY A 163 6.40 0.25 -2.97
CA GLY A 163 6.17 0.76 -1.63
C GLY A 163 7.43 0.69 -0.76
N PHE A 164 8.09 -0.46 -0.71
CA PHE A 164 9.31 -0.64 0.08
C PHE A 164 10.43 0.30 -0.36
N ILE A 165 10.67 0.43 -1.66
CA ILE A 165 11.68 1.35 -2.22
C ILE A 165 11.34 2.80 -1.89
N CYS A 166 10.08 3.22 -2.05
CA CYS A 166 9.62 4.56 -1.69
C CYS A 166 9.87 4.86 -0.21
N GLY A 167 9.50 3.94 0.67
CA GLY A 167 9.68 4.10 2.12
C GLY A 167 11.15 4.23 2.53
N TYR A 168 11.99 3.34 1.99
CA TYR A 168 13.44 3.38 2.24
C TYR A 168 14.07 4.69 1.73
N GLY A 169 13.67 5.14 0.53
CA GLY A 169 14.12 6.40 -0.06
C GLY A 169 13.70 7.61 0.77
N LEU A 170 12.44 7.66 1.23
CA LEU A 170 11.93 8.75 2.08
C LEU A 170 12.68 8.83 3.42
N ALA A 171 12.98 7.68 4.04
CA ALA A 171 13.78 7.65 5.26
C ALA A 171 15.20 8.18 5.04
N LYS A 172 15.85 7.77 3.94
CA LYS A 172 17.18 8.25 3.55
C LYS A 172 17.20 9.77 3.32
N LEU A 173 16.21 10.31 2.61
CA LEU A 173 16.08 11.75 2.34
C LEU A 173 15.89 12.55 3.64
N ARG A 174 15.07 12.04 4.57
CA ARG A 174 14.89 12.68 5.87
C ARG A 174 16.19 12.71 6.68
N ASN A 175 16.92 11.59 6.72
CA ASN A 175 18.19 11.51 7.45
C ASN A 175 19.23 12.50 6.90
N LEU A 176 19.29 12.71 5.59
CA LEU A 176 20.19 13.68 4.97
C LEU A 176 19.85 15.15 5.34
N ARG A 177 18.56 15.44 5.66
CA ARG A 177 18.14 16.78 6.10
C ARG A 177 18.46 17.07 7.57
N THR A 178 18.52 16.04 8.42
CA THR A 178 18.85 16.18 9.84
C THR A 178 20.36 16.30 10.10
N LEU A 179 21.18 16.00 9.10
CA LEU A 179 22.65 16.10 9.16
C LEU A 179 23.18 17.45 8.60
N ARG A 180 22.30 18.33 8.14
CA ARG A 180 22.58 19.71 7.71
C ARG A 180 22.03 20.72 8.70
#